data_62025dd87ebc31729949b59a422574cb
#
_entry.id   62025dd87ebc31729949b59a422574cb
#
_cell.length_a   1.000
_cell.length_b   1.000
_cell.length_c   1.000
_cell.angle_alpha   90.00
_cell.angle_beta   90.00
_cell.angle_gamma   90.00
#
_symmetry.space_group_name_H-M   'P 1'
#
loop_
_entity.id
_entity.type
_entity.pdbx_description
1 polymer ?
#
loop_
_entity_poly.entity_id
_entity_poly.type
_entity_poly.pdbx_seq_one_letter_code
_entity_poly.pdbx_strand_id
1 'polypeptide(L)'
;VNMHRITNLQEAKDYLSRLKEFNRVFKERMVYVQKQKDMGILPPAFVYDKVIGSSENIIKGIPFGGKKKSPLYEDFSKKISKLKISKKKKSELLKEARLILVKDVQPVYKDLIAFLKEAKAIKKDNHGAWSLPNGDEYYRWRLEQITTTDMSPSEIHEFGLREVDRIHGEMKGIMKKVGF
;
A
#
# COMPACT_ATOMS: atom_id res chain seq x y z
N VAL A 1 -6.26 7.22 -6.43
CA VAL A 1 -7.51 7.39 -7.19
C VAL A 1 -8.30 8.58 -6.66
N ASN A 2 -8.60 8.64 -5.36
CA ASN A 2 -9.40 9.73 -4.78
C ASN A 2 -8.76 11.12 -4.94
N MET A 3 -7.45 11.21 -5.03
CA MET A 3 -6.70 12.47 -5.16
C MET A 3 -6.74 13.07 -6.57
N HIS A 4 -7.10 12.30 -7.61
CA HIS A 4 -7.21 12.84 -8.96
C HIS A 4 -8.51 13.60 -9.10
N ARG A 5 -8.42 14.92 -9.15
CA ARG A 5 -9.57 15.82 -9.36
C ARG A 5 -10.03 15.76 -10.81
N ILE A 6 -11.35 15.75 -11.04
CA ILE A 6 -11.96 15.80 -12.38
C ILE A 6 -13.01 16.91 -12.36
N THR A 7 -12.69 18.02 -12.99
CA THR A 7 -13.56 19.22 -13.08
C THR A 7 -14.00 19.54 -14.51
N ASN A 8 -13.32 18.97 -15.49
CA ASN A 8 -13.56 19.19 -16.91
C ASN A 8 -13.32 17.92 -17.73
N LEU A 9 -13.64 17.99 -19.02
CA LEU A 9 -13.53 16.87 -19.97
C LEU A 9 -12.08 16.40 -20.15
N GLN A 10 -11.12 17.33 -20.18
CA GLN A 10 -9.71 16.97 -20.38
C GLN A 10 -9.18 16.16 -19.19
N GLU A 11 -9.44 16.59 -17.96
CA GLU A 11 -9.05 15.86 -16.77
C GLU A 11 -9.69 14.45 -16.67
N ALA A 12 -10.92 14.29 -17.22
CA ALA A 12 -11.54 12.97 -17.33
C ALA A 12 -10.78 12.07 -18.31
N LYS A 13 -10.32 12.59 -19.44
CA LYS A 13 -9.50 11.87 -20.41
C LYS A 13 -8.11 11.52 -19.84
N ASP A 14 -7.49 12.46 -19.12
CA ASP A 14 -6.20 12.27 -18.47
C ASP A 14 -6.28 11.15 -17.41
N TYR A 15 -7.41 11.11 -16.67
CA TYR A 15 -7.65 10.01 -15.73
C TYR A 15 -7.71 8.64 -16.44
N LEU A 16 -8.44 8.55 -17.56
CA LEU A 16 -8.53 7.32 -18.35
C LEU A 16 -7.18 6.93 -18.95
N SER A 17 -6.40 7.89 -19.43
CA SER A 17 -5.04 7.66 -19.92
C SER A 17 -4.15 7.06 -18.83
N ARG A 18 -4.20 7.59 -17.61
CA ARG A 18 -3.46 7.04 -16.46
C ARG A 18 -3.90 5.62 -16.10
N LEU A 19 -5.20 5.30 -16.22
CA LEU A 19 -5.65 3.92 -16.00
C LEU A 19 -5.11 2.94 -17.05
N LYS A 20 -4.94 3.35 -18.30
CA LYS A 20 -4.33 2.54 -19.37
C LYS A 20 -2.87 2.18 -19.04
N GLU A 21 -2.14 3.10 -18.39
CA GLU A 21 -0.74 2.89 -18.00
C GLU A 21 -0.56 1.88 -16.86
N PHE A 22 -1.62 1.46 -16.17
CA PHE A 22 -1.52 0.49 -15.08
C PHE A 22 -0.81 -0.79 -15.52
N ASN A 23 -1.14 -1.31 -16.71
CA ASN A 23 -0.53 -2.53 -17.24
C ASN A 23 1.00 -2.38 -17.34
N ARG A 24 1.50 -1.29 -17.92
CA ARG A 24 2.93 -1.04 -18.07
C ARG A 24 3.61 -0.87 -16.70
N VAL A 25 3.08 0.03 -15.87
CA VAL A 25 3.68 0.36 -14.57
C VAL A 25 3.72 -0.86 -13.64
N PHE A 26 2.64 -1.65 -13.61
CA PHE A 26 2.62 -2.86 -12.77
C PHE A 26 3.61 -3.91 -13.28
N LYS A 27 3.72 -4.14 -14.59
CA LYS A 27 4.70 -5.08 -15.14
C LYS A 27 6.13 -4.68 -14.77
N GLU A 28 6.47 -3.40 -14.91
CA GLU A 28 7.78 -2.88 -14.50
C GLU A 28 8.03 -3.11 -12.99
N ARG A 29 7.04 -2.82 -12.15
CA ARG A 29 7.16 -3.04 -10.70
C ARG A 29 7.25 -4.52 -10.33
N MET A 30 6.52 -5.38 -11.00
CA MET A 30 6.54 -6.82 -10.76
C MET A 30 7.93 -7.44 -11.00
N VAL A 31 8.72 -6.91 -11.95
CA VAL A 31 10.12 -7.33 -12.14
C VAL A 31 10.94 -7.12 -10.86
N TYR A 32 10.81 -5.97 -10.21
CA TYR A 32 11.53 -5.68 -8.96
C TYR A 32 11.06 -6.55 -7.81
N VAL A 33 9.74 -6.73 -7.67
CA VAL A 33 9.16 -7.53 -6.59
C VAL A 33 9.53 -9.01 -6.75
N GLN A 34 9.57 -9.51 -8.00
CA GLN A 34 10.06 -10.86 -8.28
C GLN A 34 11.53 -11.00 -7.91
N LYS A 35 12.38 -10.05 -8.28
CA LYS A 35 13.79 -10.05 -7.88
C LYS A 35 13.97 -10.06 -6.35
N GLN A 36 13.18 -9.28 -5.62
CA GLN A 36 13.20 -9.30 -4.16
C GLN A 36 12.80 -10.68 -3.60
N LYS A 37 11.76 -11.31 -4.16
CA LYS A 37 11.34 -12.67 -3.81
C LYS A 37 12.47 -13.68 -4.01
N ASP A 38 13.14 -13.62 -5.17
CA ASP A 38 14.25 -14.53 -5.53
C ASP A 38 15.46 -14.35 -4.58
N MET A 39 15.65 -13.16 -4.04
CA MET A 39 16.65 -12.83 -3.03
C MET A 39 16.22 -13.19 -1.59
N GLY A 40 15.02 -13.76 -1.37
CA GLY A 40 14.49 -14.04 -0.04
C GLY A 40 14.01 -12.82 0.74
N ILE A 41 13.91 -11.64 0.09
CA ILE A 41 13.43 -10.40 0.70
C ILE A 41 11.91 -10.36 0.57
N LEU A 42 11.23 -10.87 1.57
CA LEU A 42 9.77 -10.98 1.60
C LEU A 42 9.19 -10.22 2.81
N PRO A 43 8.05 -9.54 2.63
CA PRO A 43 7.36 -8.89 3.75
C PRO A 43 6.86 -9.92 4.78
N PRO A 44 6.56 -9.47 6.01
CA PRO A 44 5.98 -10.34 7.05
C PRO A 44 4.69 -11.03 6.59
N ALA A 45 4.45 -12.27 7.06
CA ALA A 45 3.33 -13.09 6.61
C ALA A 45 1.96 -12.41 6.75
N PHE A 46 1.73 -11.67 7.83
CA PHE A 46 0.46 -10.98 8.09
C PHE A 46 0.10 -9.89 7.07
N VAL A 47 1.08 -9.38 6.30
CA VAL A 47 0.85 -8.35 5.29
C VAL A 47 0.09 -8.90 4.08
N TYR A 48 0.39 -10.17 3.71
CA TYR A 48 -0.15 -10.76 2.48
C TYR A 48 -1.68 -10.81 2.44
N ASP A 49 -2.34 -11.27 3.51
CA ASP A 49 -3.79 -11.38 3.53
C ASP A 49 -4.49 -10.03 3.38
N LYS A 50 -3.93 -9.00 4.02
CA LYS A 50 -4.46 -7.64 3.90
C LYS A 50 -4.32 -7.09 2.48
N VAL A 51 -3.15 -7.29 1.85
CA VAL A 51 -2.89 -6.78 0.51
C VAL A 51 -3.67 -7.57 -0.54
N ILE A 52 -3.76 -8.90 -0.41
CA ILE A 52 -4.57 -9.75 -1.27
C ILE A 52 -6.03 -9.32 -1.20
N GLY A 53 -6.62 -9.24 -0.01
CA GLY A 53 -8.01 -8.83 0.17
C GLY A 53 -8.30 -7.42 -0.37
N SER A 54 -7.39 -6.47 -0.16
CA SER A 54 -7.49 -5.13 -0.75
C SER A 54 -7.44 -5.16 -2.27
N SER A 55 -6.53 -5.96 -2.85
CA SER A 55 -6.38 -6.12 -4.30
C SER A 55 -7.61 -6.77 -4.93
N GLU A 56 -8.14 -7.83 -4.30
CA GLU A 56 -9.38 -8.49 -4.74
C GLU A 56 -10.57 -7.52 -4.70
N ASN A 57 -10.64 -6.65 -3.69
CA ASN A 57 -11.70 -5.65 -3.58
C ASN A 57 -11.65 -4.60 -4.70
N ILE A 58 -10.47 -4.22 -5.19
CA ILE A 58 -10.31 -3.28 -6.31
C ILE A 58 -10.95 -3.81 -7.60
N ILE A 59 -10.82 -5.11 -7.85
CA ILE A 59 -11.34 -5.77 -9.07
C ILE A 59 -12.65 -6.52 -8.82
N LYS A 60 -13.36 -6.21 -7.74
CA LYS A 60 -14.67 -6.77 -7.41
C LYS A 60 -15.78 -5.80 -7.82
N GLY A 61 -16.88 -6.34 -8.36
CA GLY A 61 -18.04 -5.54 -8.77
C GLY A 61 -17.96 -5.05 -10.22
N ILE A 62 -18.92 -4.24 -10.66
CA ILE A 62 -18.99 -3.71 -12.04
C ILE A 62 -17.76 -2.83 -12.31
N PRO A 63 -17.02 -3.02 -13.42
CA PRO A 63 -17.34 -3.85 -14.59
C PRO A 63 -16.83 -5.30 -14.55
N PHE A 64 -16.19 -5.74 -13.47
CA PHE A 64 -15.51 -7.04 -13.36
C PHE A 64 -16.47 -8.21 -13.05
N GLY A 65 -17.67 -7.89 -12.59
CA GLY A 65 -18.72 -8.83 -12.20
C GLY A 65 -19.48 -8.34 -10.98
N GLY A 66 -20.67 -8.92 -10.73
CA GLY A 66 -21.50 -8.57 -9.57
C GLY A 66 -22.44 -7.38 -9.79
N LYS A 67 -23.18 -7.02 -8.73
CA LYS A 67 -24.26 -6.01 -8.79
C LYS A 67 -23.82 -4.60 -8.38
N LYS A 68 -22.84 -4.47 -7.47
CA LYS A 68 -22.34 -3.18 -6.99
C LYS A 68 -21.17 -2.71 -7.88
N LYS A 69 -20.96 -1.41 -7.98
CA LYS A 69 -19.81 -0.84 -8.68
C LYS A 69 -18.53 -1.15 -7.91
N SER A 70 -17.45 -1.41 -8.64
CA SER A 70 -16.10 -1.47 -8.06
C SER A 70 -15.65 -0.09 -7.57
N PRO A 71 -14.74 -0.02 -6.59
CA PRO A 71 -14.28 1.27 -6.04
C PRO A 71 -13.78 2.26 -7.11
N LEU A 72 -12.99 1.78 -8.07
CA LEU A 72 -12.46 2.61 -9.16
C LEU A 72 -13.57 3.13 -10.09
N TYR A 73 -14.50 2.27 -10.46
CA TYR A 73 -15.59 2.65 -11.34
C TYR A 73 -16.61 3.55 -10.64
N GLU A 74 -16.84 3.33 -9.35
CA GLU A 74 -17.73 4.16 -8.54
C GLU A 74 -17.18 5.58 -8.40
N ASP A 75 -15.91 5.73 -8.03
CA ASP A 75 -15.24 7.03 -7.90
C ASP A 75 -15.31 7.81 -9.21
N PHE A 76 -14.91 7.18 -10.32
CA PHE A 76 -14.97 7.80 -11.63
C PHE A 76 -16.40 8.18 -12.02
N SER A 77 -17.38 7.29 -11.81
CA SER A 77 -18.78 7.57 -12.10
C SER A 77 -19.32 8.78 -11.33
N LYS A 78 -18.98 8.88 -10.02
CA LYS A 78 -19.36 10.02 -9.18
C LYS A 78 -18.76 11.33 -9.68
N LYS A 79 -17.49 11.33 -10.09
CA LYS A 79 -16.83 12.51 -10.65
C LYS A 79 -17.42 12.93 -11.98
N ILE A 80 -17.65 11.98 -12.91
CA ILE A 80 -18.26 12.26 -14.22
C ILE A 80 -19.71 12.78 -14.09
N SER A 81 -20.47 12.30 -13.11
CA SER A 81 -21.85 12.77 -12.91
C SER A 81 -21.93 14.28 -12.65
N LYS A 82 -20.93 14.85 -11.98
CA LYS A 82 -20.87 16.28 -11.62
C LYS A 82 -20.42 17.20 -12.77
N LEU A 83 -19.86 16.67 -13.85
CA LEU A 83 -19.40 17.48 -14.97
C LEU A 83 -20.58 18.11 -15.72
N LYS A 84 -20.42 19.35 -16.14
CA LYS A 84 -21.36 20.08 -17.00
C LYS A 84 -21.12 19.77 -18.48
N ILE A 85 -21.31 18.50 -18.88
CA ILE A 85 -21.17 17.98 -20.25
C ILE A 85 -22.43 17.20 -20.65
N SER A 86 -22.62 16.97 -21.97
CA SER A 86 -23.78 16.24 -22.48
C SER A 86 -23.90 14.83 -21.93
N LYS A 87 -25.12 14.31 -21.79
CA LYS A 87 -25.39 12.93 -21.37
C LYS A 87 -24.67 11.90 -22.26
N LYS A 88 -24.60 12.17 -23.56
CA LYS A 88 -23.89 11.34 -24.54
C LYS A 88 -22.40 11.21 -24.16
N LYS A 89 -21.71 12.35 -23.95
CA LYS A 89 -20.29 12.34 -23.53
C LYS A 89 -20.04 11.65 -22.19
N LYS A 90 -20.93 11.83 -21.20
CA LYS A 90 -20.85 11.08 -19.94
C LYS A 90 -20.92 9.57 -20.18
N SER A 91 -21.87 9.12 -20.99
CA SER A 91 -22.04 7.72 -21.32
C SER A 91 -20.81 7.13 -22.04
N GLU A 92 -20.23 7.86 -22.99
CA GLU A 92 -19.01 7.46 -23.71
C GLU A 92 -17.83 7.29 -22.75
N LEU A 93 -17.58 8.27 -21.87
CA LEU A 93 -16.52 8.18 -20.86
C LEU A 93 -16.69 6.98 -19.91
N LEU A 94 -17.92 6.72 -19.46
CA LEU A 94 -18.21 5.59 -18.58
C LEU A 94 -18.04 4.25 -19.30
N LYS A 95 -18.38 4.18 -20.59
CA LYS A 95 -18.15 2.99 -21.42
C LYS A 95 -16.65 2.75 -21.63
N GLU A 96 -15.89 3.79 -21.93
CA GLU A 96 -14.43 3.72 -22.07
C GLU A 96 -13.78 3.27 -20.76
N ALA A 97 -14.18 3.85 -19.61
CA ALA A 97 -13.68 3.45 -18.30
C ALA A 97 -13.89 1.96 -18.03
N ARG A 98 -15.06 1.39 -18.36
CA ARG A 98 -15.34 -0.05 -18.21
C ARG A 98 -14.37 -0.90 -19.02
N LEU A 99 -14.13 -0.52 -20.28
CA LEU A 99 -13.21 -1.25 -21.16
C LEU A 99 -11.80 -1.25 -20.62
N ILE A 100 -11.28 -0.07 -20.20
CA ILE A 100 -9.95 0.07 -19.63
C ILE A 100 -9.81 -0.76 -18.34
N LEU A 101 -10.79 -0.67 -17.45
CA LEU A 101 -10.76 -1.41 -16.18
C LEU A 101 -10.67 -2.93 -16.42
N VAL A 102 -11.44 -3.46 -17.37
CA VAL A 102 -11.42 -4.89 -17.67
C VAL A 102 -10.15 -5.30 -18.44
N LYS A 103 -9.70 -4.47 -19.39
CA LYS A 103 -8.59 -4.83 -20.29
C LYS A 103 -7.22 -4.55 -19.69
N ASP A 104 -7.07 -3.42 -18.99
CA ASP A 104 -5.75 -2.92 -18.57
C ASP A 104 -5.53 -3.05 -17.05
N VAL A 105 -6.59 -2.95 -16.23
CA VAL A 105 -6.48 -2.98 -14.76
C VAL A 105 -6.70 -4.38 -14.19
N GLN A 106 -7.73 -5.08 -14.62
CA GLN A 106 -8.07 -6.41 -14.06
C GLN A 106 -6.95 -7.44 -14.20
N PRO A 107 -6.30 -7.58 -15.38
CA PRO A 107 -5.24 -8.59 -15.55
C PRO A 107 -4.09 -8.38 -14.57
N VAL A 108 -3.61 -7.14 -14.44
CA VAL A 108 -2.45 -6.85 -13.58
C VAL A 108 -2.74 -7.06 -12.10
N TYR A 109 -3.97 -6.82 -11.65
CA TYR A 109 -4.37 -7.18 -10.28
C TYR A 109 -4.50 -8.68 -10.07
N LYS A 110 -4.94 -9.44 -11.08
CA LYS A 110 -4.94 -10.90 -11.01
C LYS A 110 -3.53 -11.46 -10.91
N ASP A 111 -2.59 -10.94 -11.71
CA ASP A 111 -1.19 -11.33 -11.68
C ASP A 111 -0.56 -10.99 -10.32
N LEU A 112 -0.82 -9.78 -9.80
CA LEU A 112 -0.37 -9.38 -8.46
C LEU A 112 -0.92 -10.31 -7.36
N ILE A 113 -2.21 -10.64 -7.39
CA ILE A 113 -2.84 -11.54 -6.42
C ILE A 113 -2.22 -12.94 -6.50
N ALA A 114 -1.99 -13.46 -7.70
CA ALA A 114 -1.34 -14.75 -7.89
C ALA A 114 0.07 -14.76 -7.31
N PHE A 115 0.87 -13.73 -7.63
CA PHE A 115 2.20 -13.53 -7.08
C PHE A 115 2.20 -13.46 -5.53
N LEU A 116 1.28 -12.69 -4.96
CA LEU A 116 1.20 -12.54 -3.50
C LEU A 116 0.81 -13.85 -2.81
N LYS A 117 -0.09 -14.65 -3.40
CA LYS A 117 -0.46 -15.97 -2.89
C LYS A 117 0.73 -16.94 -2.93
N GLU A 118 1.50 -16.93 -4.00
CA GLU A 118 2.72 -17.74 -4.12
C GLU A 118 3.78 -17.29 -3.11
N ALA A 119 4.06 -15.98 -3.02
CA ALA A 119 5.02 -15.43 -2.07
C ALA A 119 4.64 -15.71 -0.60
N LYS A 120 3.33 -15.68 -0.28
CA LYS A 120 2.83 -16.07 1.05
C LYS A 120 3.12 -17.53 1.35
N ALA A 121 2.95 -18.43 0.39
CA ALA A 121 3.15 -19.87 0.60
C ALA A 121 4.61 -20.25 0.94
N ILE A 122 5.58 -19.47 0.46
CA ILE A 122 7.01 -19.71 0.74
C ILE A 122 7.54 -18.92 1.93
N LYS A 123 6.81 -17.91 2.42
CA LYS A 123 7.23 -17.08 3.55
C LYS A 123 7.11 -17.86 4.86
N LYS A 124 8.24 -17.98 5.57
CA LYS A 124 8.26 -18.50 6.94
C LYS A 124 7.64 -17.48 7.90
N ASP A 125 7.05 -17.99 8.98
CA ASP A 125 6.41 -17.15 10.01
C ASP A 125 7.47 -16.52 10.93
N ASN A 126 8.19 -15.56 10.38
CA ASN A 126 9.22 -14.79 11.05
C ASN A 126 9.05 -13.31 10.63
N HIS A 127 8.87 -12.42 11.60
CA HIS A 127 8.45 -11.04 11.39
C HIS A 127 9.55 -10.01 11.68
N GLY A 128 10.69 -10.44 12.22
CA GLY A 128 11.79 -9.54 12.55
C GLY A 128 12.69 -9.21 11.37
N ALA A 129 13.47 -8.15 11.49
CA ALA A 129 14.48 -7.78 10.51
C ALA A 129 15.51 -8.89 10.27
N TRP A 130 15.80 -9.70 11.32
CA TRP A 130 16.65 -10.89 11.26
C TRP A 130 16.14 -11.98 10.30
N SER A 131 14.90 -11.91 9.83
CA SER A 131 14.38 -12.81 8.80
C SER A 131 14.85 -12.49 7.38
N LEU A 132 15.45 -11.34 7.19
CA LEU A 132 15.97 -10.87 5.92
C LEU A 132 17.43 -11.35 5.73
N PRO A 133 17.88 -11.56 4.49
CA PRO A 133 19.30 -11.69 4.23
C PRO A 133 20.07 -10.49 4.80
N ASN A 134 21.12 -10.72 5.55
CA ASN A 134 21.90 -9.70 6.27
C ASN A 134 21.04 -8.80 7.18
N GLY A 135 20.00 -9.36 7.81
CA GLY A 135 19.02 -8.61 8.57
C GLY A 135 19.59 -7.81 9.74
N ASP A 136 20.61 -8.36 10.43
CA ASP A 136 21.28 -7.69 11.55
C ASP A 136 22.06 -6.46 11.07
N GLU A 137 22.78 -6.57 9.96
CA GLU A 137 23.51 -5.47 9.35
C GLU A 137 22.54 -4.38 8.85
N TYR A 138 21.46 -4.79 8.18
CA TYR A 138 20.41 -3.89 7.75
C TYR A 138 19.75 -3.17 8.94
N TYR A 139 19.46 -3.86 10.03
CA TYR A 139 18.83 -3.28 11.21
C TYR A 139 19.75 -2.25 11.88
N ARG A 140 21.05 -2.57 12.03
CA ARG A 140 22.06 -1.66 12.56
C ARG A 140 22.21 -0.41 11.72
N TRP A 141 22.33 -0.57 10.39
CA TRP A 141 22.36 0.56 9.46
C TRP A 141 21.11 1.44 9.57
N ARG A 142 19.92 0.83 9.69
CA ARG A 142 18.66 1.60 9.85
C ARG A 142 18.63 2.37 11.16
N LEU A 143 19.12 1.82 12.25
CA LEU A 143 19.21 2.52 13.54
C LEU A 143 20.14 3.73 13.43
N GLU A 144 21.32 3.59 12.86
CA GLU A 144 22.26 4.68 12.62
C GLU A 144 21.60 5.82 11.81
N GLN A 145 20.89 5.49 10.73
CA GLN A 145 20.19 6.49 9.91
C GLN A 145 19.07 7.22 10.66
N ILE A 146 18.43 6.59 11.61
CA ILE A 146 17.30 7.19 12.36
C ILE A 146 17.79 7.94 13.59
N THR A 147 18.73 7.35 14.33
CA THR A 147 19.23 7.93 15.59
C THR A 147 20.38 8.90 15.39
N THR A 148 21.02 8.87 14.22
CA THR A 148 22.25 9.62 13.92
C THR A 148 23.39 9.33 14.90
N THR A 149 23.39 8.16 15.52
CA THR A 149 24.39 7.66 16.46
C THR A 149 24.90 6.29 16.00
N ASP A 150 26.06 5.91 16.51
CA ASP A 150 26.68 4.59 16.30
C ASP A 150 26.33 3.55 17.39
N MET A 151 25.36 3.88 18.24
CA MET A 151 24.89 3.01 19.31
C MET A 151 24.31 1.69 18.73
N SER A 152 24.70 0.60 19.36
CA SER A 152 24.13 -0.72 19.07
C SER A 152 22.64 -0.81 19.47
N PRO A 153 21.88 -1.78 18.89
CA PRO A 153 20.50 -2.03 19.30
C PRO A 153 20.31 -2.22 20.82
N SER A 154 21.25 -2.93 21.47
CA SER A 154 21.20 -3.18 22.91
C SER A 154 21.43 -1.88 23.71
N GLU A 155 22.41 -1.07 23.32
CA GLU A 155 22.68 0.21 23.98
C GLU A 155 21.50 1.15 23.87
N ILE A 156 20.84 1.24 22.69
CA ILE A 156 19.63 2.04 22.50
C ILE A 156 18.50 1.52 23.40
N HIS A 157 18.31 0.20 23.47
CA HIS A 157 17.28 -0.41 24.32
C HIS A 157 17.51 -0.09 25.80
N GLU A 158 18.72 -0.31 26.30
CA GLU A 158 19.08 -0.02 27.68
C GLU A 158 19.00 1.47 28.02
N PHE A 159 19.39 2.33 27.09
CA PHE A 159 19.20 3.76 27.23
C PHE A 159 17.70 4.09 27.40
N GLY A 160 16.84 3.51 26.56
CA GLY A 160 15.38 3.69 26.67
C GLY A 160 14.83 3.24 28.02
N LEU A 161 15.27 2.10 28.55
CA LEU A 161 14.86 1.60 29.88
C LEU A 161 15.26 2.58 30.99
N ARG A 162 16.51 3.06 30.99
CA ARG A 162 16.98 4.05 31.98
C ARG A 162 16.17 5.35 31.92
N GLU A 163 15.85 5.83 30.72
CA GLU A 163 15.05 7.06 30.56
C GLU A 163 13.61 6.87 31.05
N VAL A 164 13.01 5.71 30.82
CA VAL A 164 11.68 5.38 31.38
C VAL A 164 11.71 5.41 32.91
N ASP A 165 12.71 4.80 33.52
CA ASP A 165 12.86 4.80 34.98
C ASP A 165 13.09 6.21 35.54
N ARG A 166 13.92 7.00 34.89
CA ARG A 166 14.15 8.41 35.25
C ARG A 166 12.85 9.21 35.21
N ILE A 167 12.12 9.13 34.08
CA ILE A 167 10.85 9.85 33.88
C ILE A 167 9.81 9.39 34.91
N HIS A 168 9.66 8.10 35.15
CA HIS A 168 8.77 7.58 36.19
C HIS A 168 9.13 8.08 37.59
N GLY A 169 10.42 8.20 37.91
CA GLY A 169 10.89 8.80 39.16
C GLY A 169 10.46 10.25 39.30
N GLU A 170 10.64 11.05 38.26
CA GLU A 170 10.22 12.45 38.23
C GLU A 170 8.71 12.60 38.35
N MET A 171 7.93 11.79 37.60
CA MET A 171 6.46 11.77 37.67
C MET A 171 5.98 11.45 39.09
N LYS A 172 6.51 10.42 39.75
CA LYS A 172 6.18 10.08 41.13
C LYS A 172 6.50 11.23 42.10
N GLY A 173 7.64 11.92 41.88
CA GLY A 173 8.02 13.09 42.66
C GLY A 173 7.01 14.24 42.51
N ILE A 174 6.53 14.50 41.31
CA ILE A 174 5.50 15.51 41.05
C ILE A 174 4.16 15.10 41.67
N MET A 175 3.72 13.87 41.45
CA MET A 175 2.49 13.33 42.04
C MET A 175 2.46 13.52 43.57
N LYS A 176 3.58 13.17 44.25
CA LYS A 176 3.70 13.38 45.69
C LYS A 176 3.61 14.83 46.12
N LYS A 177 4.16 15.76 45.33
CA LYS A 177 4.10 17.21 45.61
C LYS A 177 2.70 17.79 45.51
N VAL A 178 1.87 17.26 44.59
CA VAL A 178 0.50 17.73 44.38
C VAL A 178 -0.56 16.91 45.15
N GLY A 179 -0.14 15.97 46.01
CA GLY A 179 -1.04 15.21 46.86
C GLY A 179 -1.79 14.08 46.13
N PHE A 180 -1.20 13.52 45.08
CA PHE A 180 -1.80 12.45 44.28
C PHE A 180 -1.29 11.10 44.79
#